data_33dc9bc9d0c683e3f0368db066ebdaa8
#
_entry.id   33dc9bc9d0c683e3f0368db066ebdaa8
#
_cell.length_a   1.000
_cell.length_b   1.000
_cell.length_c   1.000
_cell.angle_alpha   90.00
_cell.angle_beta   90.00
_cell.angle_gamma   90.00
#
_symmetry.space_group_name_H-M   'P 1'
#
loop_
_entity.id
_entity.type
_entity.pdbx_description
1 polymer ?
#
loop_
_entity_poly.entity_id
_entity_poly.type
_entity_poly.pdbx_seq_one_letter_code
_entity_poly.pdbx_strand_id
1 'polypeptide(L)'
;MSPVPIFGISRHRISIDGKGVTTLVTFQGCPLHCRYCLNDICHNAADTMQHYTPESLYQKVGIDNLYFIATHGGVCFGGGEPLLRVDFIKAFRELAGRGWGLTVETSLNVPLSQVEAVSEVVDDYIIDIKDCNPEIYKAYTDCDNTQVMQNLKWLVEHIGQEHLMVRVPHIPNYNTPEDVARSIAQLREMGIVTIDEFDYVVREKKSY
;
A
#
# COMPACT_ATOMS: atom_id res chain seq x y z
N MET A 1 17.04 3.84 -15.33
CA MET A 1 16.12 4.67 -14.51
C MET A 1 16.87 5.31 -13.35
N SER A 2 16.50 6.53 -12.91
CA SER A 2 17.13 7.16 -11.75
C SER A 2 16.81 6.38 -10.47
N PRO A 3 17.76 6.26 -9.52
CA PRO A 3 17.50 5.62 -8.24
C PRO A 3 16.40 6.35 -7.44
N VAL A 4 15.58 5.60 -6.71
CA VAL A 4 14.52 6.15 -5.85
C VAL A 4 14.85 5.88 -4.37
N PRO A 5 14.45 6.79 -3.46
CA PRO A 5 14.68 6.62 -2.04
C PRO A 5 13.74 5.55 -1.45
N ILE A 6 14.33 4.62 -0.71
CA ILE A 6 13.66 3.53 0.01
C ILE A 6 14.13 3.58 1.46
N PHE A 7 13.21 3.66 2.42
CA PHE A 7 13.55 3.75 3.83
C PHE A 7 13.54 2.40 4.56
N GLY A 8 13.02 1.34 3.93
CA GLY A 8 13.01 0.01 4.54
C GLY A 8 12.84 -1.13 3.54
N ILE A 9 13.49 -2.25 3.83
CA ILE A 9 13.29 -3.54 3.16
C ILE A 9 13.13 -4.57 4.27
N SER A 10 11.90 -5.08 4.45
CA SER A 10 11.57 -6.06 5.48
C SER A 10 11.27 -7.41 4.83
N ARG A 11 12.15 -8.38 5.09
CA ARG A 11 12.10 -9.71 4.46
C ARG A 11 11.29 -10.70 5.29
N HIS A 12 10.90 -11.81 4.64
CA HIS A 12 10.24 -12.96 5.25
C HIS A 12 8.94 -12.62 5.99
N ARG A 13 8.13 -11.78 5.38
CA ARG A 13 6.80 -11.48 5.88
C ARG A 13 5.84 -12.57 5.39
N ILE A 14 5.09 -13.16 6.32
CA ILE A 14 4.28 -14.34 6.03
C ILE A 14 2.80 -13.95 6.11
N SER A 15 2.11 -13.96 4.96
CA SER A 15 0.66 -13.70 4.84
C SER A 15 0.18 -12.37 5.46
N ILE A 16 1.05 -11.36 5.55
CA ILE A 16 0.73 -10.02 6.08
C ILE A 16 0.60 -9.02 4.93
N ASP A 17 1.55 -9.04 4.00
CA ASP A 17 1.67 -8.08 2.92
C ASP A 17 1.48 -8.76 1.55
N GLY A 18 0.53 -9.67 1.44
CA GLY A 18 0.26 -10.45 0.23
C GLY A 18 0.29 -11.95 0.47
N LYS A 19 0.27 -12.73 -0.61
CA LYS A 19 0.25 -14.19 -0.59
C LYS A 19 1.66 -14.76 -0.29
N GLY A 20 1.71 -15.86 0.44
CA GLY A 20 2.96 -16.58 0.71
C GLY A 20 3.98 -15.79 1.53
N VAL A 21 5.25 -16.00 1.22
CA VAL A 21 6.37 -15.24 1.82
C VAL A 21 6.67 -14.02 0.95
N THR A 22 6.63 -12.84 1.57
CA THR A 22 6.87 -11.57 0.87
C THR A 22 8.05 -10.80 1.45
N THR A 23 8.58 -9.89 0.66
CA THR A 23 9.49 -8.83 1.10
C THR A 23 8.78 -7.49 0.90
N LEU A 24 8.55 -6.76 2.01
CA LEU A 24 8.00 -5.41 1.98
C LEU A 24 9.12 -4.41 1.65
N VAL A 25 8.91 -3.61 0.62
CA VAL A 25 9.77 -2.51 0.19
C VAL A 25 9.04 -1.19 0.40
N THR A 26 9.61 -0.28 1.20
CA THR A 26 8.94 0.94 1.64
C THR A 26 9.53 2.17 0.97
N PHE A 27 8.75 2.79 0.06
CA PHE A 27 9.15 4.00 -0.66
C PHE A 27 8.96 5.28 0.17
N GLN A 28 9.84 6.24 -0.07
CA GLN A 28 9.71 7.60 0.41
C GLN A 28 8.65 8.37 -0.36
N GLY A 29 7.93 9.25 0.35
CA GLY A 29 6.89 10.13 -0.17
C GLY A 29 5.48 9.55 0.03
N CYS A 30 4.58 10.39 0.53
CA CYS A 30 3.16 10.08 0.68
C CYS A 30 2.36 11.38 0.53
N PRO A 31 1.22 11.38 -0.17
CA PRO A 31 0.35 12.55 -0.27
C PRO A 31 -0.49 12.76 0.99
N LEU A 32 -0.60 11.75 1.87
CA LEU A 32 -1.37 11.82 3.11
C LEU A 32 -0.48 12.24 4.29
N HIS A 33 -1.08 12.93 5.27
CA HIS A 33 -0.45 13.29 6.55
C HIS A 33 -1.21 12.65 7.73
N CYS A 34 -1.34 11.32 7.71
CA CYS A 34 -2.06 10.56 8.73
C CYS A 34 -1.52 10.84 10.14
N ARG A 35 -2.40 11.16 11.09
CA ARG A 35 -2.03 11.58 12.46
C ARG A 35 -1.23 10.53 13.24
N TYR A 36 -1.51 9.26 13.01
CA TYR A 36 -0.82 8.14 13.66
C TYR A 36 0.02 7.32 12.67
N CYS A 37 0.57 7.97 11.62
CA CYS A 37 1.36 7.27 10.61
C CYS A 37 2.49 6.44 11.25
N LEU A 38 2.51 5.12 10.99
CA LEU A 38 3.56 4.22 11.47
C LEU A 38 4.86 4.38 10.67
N ASN A 39 4.76 4.98 9.48
CA ASN A 39 5.83 5.20 8.52
C ASN A 39 6.07 6.71 8.30
N ASP A 40 5.96 7.54 9.34
CA ASP A 40 6.13 8.99 9.25
C ASP A 40 7.50 9.43 8.69
N ILE A 41 8.50 8.55 8.82
CA ILE A 41 9.80 8.69 8.18
C ILE A 41 9.71 8.87 6.65
N CYS A 42 8.62 8.43 6.00
CA CYS A 42 8.43 8.61 4.56
C CYS A 42 8.36 10.10 4.13
N HIS A 43 8.13 11.02 5.07
CA HIS A 43 8.12 12.47 4.84
C HIS A 43 9.50 13.12 5.04
N ASN A 44 10.50 12.37 5.53
CA ASN A 44 11.84 12.89 5.73
C ASN A 44 12.55 13.14 4.38
N ALA A 45 13.63 13.90 4.43
CA ALA A 45 14.44 14.18 3.26
C ALA A 45 15.01 12.90 2.64
N ALA A 46 14.97 12.82 1.31
CA ALA A 46 15.35 11.62 0.57
C ALA A 46 16.84 11.26 0.69
N ASP A 47 17.70 12.24 0.95
CA ASP A 47 19.16 12.06 1.15
C ASP A 47 19.52 11.27 2.42
N THR A 48 18.58 11.14 3.36
CA THR A 48 18.75 10.31 4.56
C THR A 48 18.44 8.83 4.32
N MET A 49 18.01 8.45 3.10
CA MET A 49 17.53 7.11 2.75
C MET A 49 18.49 6.40 1.80
N GLN A 50 18.36 5.08 1.73
CA GLN A 50 19.07 4.32 0.70
C GLN A 50 18.37 4.49 -0.65
N HIS A 51 19.14 4.61 -1.72
CA HIS A 51 18.63 4.78 -3.07
C HIS A 51 18.84 3.50 -3.88
N TYR A 52 17.79 3.05 -4.56
CA TYR A 52 17.82 1.86 -5.40
C TYR A 52 17.33 2.16 -6.81
N THR A 53 17.97 1.55 -7.81
CA THR A 53 17.37 1.34 -9.13
C THR A 53 16.54 0.06 -9.10
N PRO A 54 15.63 -0.17 -10.07
CA PRO A 54 14.91 -1.46 -10.17
C PRO A 54 15.85 -2.66 -10.18
N GLU A 55 16.99 -2.56 -10.90
CA GLU A 55 18.00 -3.62 -11.02
C GLU A 55 18.69 -3.90 -9.67
N SER A 56 19.12 -2.85 -8.96
CA SER A 56 19.80 -3.02 -7.67
C SER A 56 18.85 -3.55 -6.60
N LEU A 57 17.57 -3.13 -6.63
CA LEU A 57 16.55 -3.69 -5.76
C LEU A 57 16.27 -5.16 -6.09
N TYR A 58 16.11 -5.50 -7.37
CA TYR A 58 15.90 -6.88 -7.81
C TYR A 58 17.02 -7.81 -7.32
N GLN A 59 18.30 -7.39 -7.47
CA GLN A 59 19.42 -8.14 -6.94
C GLN A 59 19.38 -8.27 -5.40
N LYS A 60 18.97 -7.19 -4.70
CA LYS A 60 18.89 -7.16 -3.24
C LYS A 60 17.86 -8.14 -2.70
N VAL A 61 16.66 -8.20 -3.28
CA VAL A 61 15.57 -9.07 -2.83
C VAL A 61 15.63 -10.46 -3.45
N GLY A 62 16.37 -10.63 -4.52
CA GLY A 62 16.53 -11.89 -5.26
C GLY A 62 17.12 -13.05 -4.44
N ILE A 63 17.77 -12.75 -3.31
CA ILE A 63 18.22 -13.77 -2.35
C ILE A 63 17.07 -14.58 -1.77
N ASP A 64 15.83 -14.06 -1.83
CA ASP A 64 14.60 -14.72 -1.35
C ASP A 64 13.84 -15.46 -2.45
N ASN A 65 14.38 -15.54 -3.66
CA ASN A 65 13.72 -16.12 -4.83
C ASN A 65 13.11 -17.51 -4.58
N LEU A 66 13.83 -18.39 -3.86
CA LEU A 66 13.33 -19.74 -3.56
C LEU A 66 12.07 -19.70 -2.68
N TYR A 67 12.01 -18.78 -1.72
CA TYR A 67 10.81 -18.59 -0.88
C TYR A 67 9.65 -18.06 -1.71
N PHE A 68 9.89 -17.08 -2.58
CA PHE A 68 8.87 -16.52 -3.44
C PHE A 68 8.25 -17.58 -4.36
N ILE A 69 9.08 -18.35 -5.05
CA ILE A 69 8.61 -19.42 -5.95
C ILE A 69 7.87 -20.52 -5.17
N ALA A 70 8.44 -20.97 -4.05
CA ALA A 70 7.87 -22.10 -3.28
C ALA A 70 6.53 -21.77 -2.62
N THR A 71 6.24 -20.49 -2.34
CA THR A 71 5.04 -20.07 -1.62
C THR A 71 4.08 -19.24 -2.46
N HIS A 72 4.37 -19.01 -3.75
CA HIS A 72 3.67 -18.04 -4.60
C HIS A 72 3.68 -16.61 -4.02
N GLY A 73 4.75 -16.26 -3.31
CA GLY A 73 4.98 -14.96 -2.72
C GLY A 73 5.74 -14.03 -3.66
N GLY A 74 6.35 -12.98 -3.09
CA GLY A 74 7.13 -12.02 -3.88
C GLY A 74 7.39 -10.71 -3.17
N VAL A 75 7.16 -9.59 -3.83
CA VAL A 75 7.46 -8.26 -3.29
C VAL A 75 6.16 -7.47 -3.10
N CYS A 76 6.01 -6.91 -1.89
CA CYS A 76 5.00 -5.90 -1.60
C CYS A 76 5.66 -4.52 -1.61
N PHE A 77 5.14 -3.60 -2.39
CA PHE A 77 5.53 -2.20 -2.39
C PHE A 77 4.56 -1.39 -1.54
N GLY A 78 5.09 -0.66 -0.56
CA GLY A 78 4.32 0.14 0.39
C GLY A 78 5.16 1.24 1.01
N GLY A 79 4.89 1.54 2.28
CA GLY A 79 5.66 2.48 3.10
C GLY A 79 5.06 3.87 3.16
N GLY A 80 5.42 4.80 2.24
CA GLY A 80 4.68 5.99 1.89
C GLY A 80 3.54 5.61 0.94
N GLU A 81 3.51 6.21 -0.26
CA GLU A 81 2.54 5.84 -1.30
C GLU A 81 3.31 5.25 -2.50
N PRO A 82 3.23 3.92 -2.73
CA PRO A 82 3.99 3.26 -3.79
C PRO A 82 3.55 3.70 -5.19
N LEU A 83 2.29 4.10 -5.36
CA LEU A 83 1.77 4.55 -6.66
C LEU A 83 2.38 5.87 -7.14
N LEU A 84 3.13 6.59 -6.30
CA LEU A 84 4.01 7.68 -6.74
C LEU A 84 5.23 7.19 -7.53
N ARG A 85 5.48 5.87 -7.58
CA ARG A 85 6.65 5.23 -8.20
C ARG A 85 6.28 4.18 -9.24
N VAL A 86 5.17 4.39 -9.97
CA VAL A 86 4.63 3.42 -10.94
C VAL A 86 5.68 2.99 -11.98
N ASP A 87 6.45 3.93 -12.54
CA ASP A 87 7.50 3.60 -13.52
C ASP A 87 8.58 2.68 -12.95
N PHE A 88 8.94 2.88 -11.67
CA PHE A 88 9.87 2.00 -10.97
C PHE A 88 9.27 0.58 -10.81
N ILE A 89 7.99 0.48 -10.43
CA ILE A 89 7.30 -0.80 -10.25
C ILE A 89 7.18 -1.52 -11.59
N LYS A 90 6.87 -0.82 -12.69
CA LYS A 90 6.86 -1.37 -14.06
C LYS A 90 8.23 -1.95 -14.44
N ALA A 91 9.29 -1.17 -14.29
CA ALA A 91 10.64 -1.63 -14.60
C ALA A 91 11.09 -2.81 -13.70
N PHE A 92 10.68 -2.80 -12.43
CA PHE A 92 10.94 -3.94 -11.53
C PHE A 92 10.18 -5.20 -11.98
N ARG A 93 8.93 -5.09 -12.44
CA ARG A 93 8.16 -6.22 -12.99
C ARG A 93 8.85 -6.85 -14.21
N GLU A 94 9.44 -6.05 -15.08
CA GLU A 94 10.18 -6.56 -16.25
C GLU A 94 11.34 -7.47 -15.82
N LEU A 95 12.03 -7.14 -14.73
CA LEU A 95 13.13 -7.93 -14.16
C LEU A 95 12.64 -9.18 -13.42
N ALA A 96 11.61 -9.03 -12.58
CA ALA A 96 11.06 -10.11 -11.77
C ALA A 96 10.26 -11.14 -12.59
N GLY A 97 9.74 -10.73 -13.75
CA GLY A 97 8.80 -11.54 -14.53
C GLY A 97 7.52 -11.87 -13.75
N ARG A 98 6.78 -12.88 -14.19
CA ARG A 98 5.56 -13.37 -13.53
C ARG A 98 5.81 -14.47 -12.50
N GLY A 99 7.06 -14.84 -12.26
CA GLY A 99 7.43 -15.84 -11.26
C GLY A 99 7.34 -15.35 -9.82
N TRP A 100 7.34 -14.02 -9.62
CA TRP A 100 7.14 -13.38 -8.32
C TRP A 100 5.80 -12.64 -8.29
N GLY A 101 5.05 -12.79 -7.22
CA GLY A 101 3.89 -11.94 -6.93
C GLY A 101 4.33 -10.50 -6.68
N LEU A 102 3.62 -9.52 -7.27
CA LEU A 102 3.78 -8.12 -6.90
C LEU A 102 2.48 -7.59 -6.29
N THR A 103 2.58 -7.15 -5.05
CA THR A 103 1.49 -6.53 -4.29
C THR A 103 1.79 -5.05 -4.08
N VAL A 104 0.78 -4.20 -4.05
CA VAL A 104 0.90 -2.81 -3.60
C VAL A 104 0.04 -2.58 -2.37
N GLU A 105 0.61 -1.94 -1.34
CA GLU A 105 -0.11 -1.44 -0.17
C GLU A 105 -0.28 0.07 -0.32
N THR A 106 -1.49 0.52 -0.63
CA THR A 106 -1.77 1.89 -1.11
C THR A 106 -2.97 2.52 -0.42
N SER A 107 -2.92 3.85 -0.28
CA SER A 107 -4.07 4.67 0.11
C SER A 107 -4.96 5.05 -1.07
N LEU A 108 -4.55 4.79 -2.31
CA LEU A 108 -5.18 5.25 -3.55
C LEU A 108 -5.29 6.78 -3.70
N ASN A 109 -4.65 7.59 -2.85
CA ASN A 109 -4.72 9.06 -2.99
C ASN A 109 -3.71 9.58 -4.01
N VAL A 110 -3.87 9.15 -5.26
CA VAL A 110 -3.03 9.49 -6.42
C VAL A 110 -3.92 9.72 -7.65
N PRO A 111 -3.43 10.40 -8.72
CA PRO A 111 -4.16 10.50 -9.98
C PRO A 111 -4.57 9.11 -10.52
N LEU A 112 -5.78 9.01 -11.08
CA LEU A 112 -6.32 7.74 -11.65
C LEU A 112 -5.34 7.11 -12.64
N SER A 113 -4.67 7.91 -13.46
CA SER A 113 -3.68 7.42 -14.42
C SER A 113 -2.53 6.60 -13.80
N GLN A 114 -2.20 6.83 -12.54
CA GLN A 114 -1.21 6.02 -11.82
C GLN A 114 -1.80 4.67 -11.37
N VAL A 115 -3.08 4.64 -10.98
CA VAL A 115 -3.80 3.41 -10.67
C VAL A 115 -3.95 2.54 -11.92
N GLU A 116 -4.36 3.14 -13.04
CA GLU A 116 -4.45 2.46 -14.33
C GLU A 116 -3.10 1.90 -14.77
N ALA A 117 -2.05 2.71 -14.69
CA ALA A 117 -0.73 2.31 -15.14
C ALA A 117 -0.11 1.19 -14.28
N VAL A 118 -0.36 1.16 -12.96
CA VAL A 118 0.15 0.09 -12.08
C VAL A 118 -0.63 -1.20 -12.23
N SER A 119 -1.93 -1.14 -12.61
CA SER A 119 -2.78 -2.32 -12.75
C SER A 119 -2.33 -3.29 -13.84
N GLU A 120 -1.52 -2.81 -14.79
CA GLU A 120 -0.94 -3.66 -15.84
C GLU A 120 0.14 -4.62 -15.28
N VAL A 121 0.74 -4.30 -14.13
CA VAL A 121 1.97 -4.95 -13.67
C VAL A 121 1.92 -5.53 -12.27
N VAL A 122 0.97 -5.13 -11.41
CA VAL A 122 0.78 -5.73 -10.08
C VAL A 122 -0.25 -6.86 -10.14
N ASP A 123 -0.17 -7.76 -9.17
CA ASP A 123 -1.07 -8.91 -9.09
C ASP A 123 -2.13 -8.71 -8.00
N ASP A 124 -1.80 -8.09 -6.88
CA ASP A 124 -2.73 -7.93 -5.76
C ASP A 124 -2.62 -6.52 -5.14
N TYR A 125 -3.71 -6.07 -4.53
CA TYR A 125 -3.83 -4.77 -3.87
C TYR A 125 -4.23 -4.94 -2.42
N ILE A 126 -3.52 -4.24 -1.52
CA ILE A 126 -3.92 -4.00 -0.14
C ILE A 126 -4.24 -2.51 -0.05
N ILE A 127 -5.51 -2.18 0.13
CA ILE A 127 -6.01 -0.80 0.02
C ILE A 127 -6.40 -0.32 1.41
N ASP A 128 -5.73 0.72 1.88
CA ASP A 128 -5.98 1.32 3.19
C ASP A 128 -7.06 2.40 3.11
N ILE A 129 -8.32 2.07 3.39
CA ILE A 129 -9.41 3.04 3.53
C ILE A 129 -9.48 3.48 4.99
N LYS A 130 -9.05 4.72 5.28
CA LYS A 130 -8.98 5.23 6.65
C LYS A 130 -10.37 5.47 7.25
N ASP A 131 -11.30 5.97 6.44
CA ASP A 131 -12.74 6.04 6.69
C ASP A 131 -13.46 6.41 5.39
N CYS A 132 -14.69 5.95 5.17
CA CYS A 132 -15.50 6.36 4.02
C CYS A 132 -16.18 7.72 4.26
N ASN A 133 -16.39 8.13 5.52
CA ASN A 133 -16.89 9.46 5.85
C ASN A 133 -15.83 10.52 5.53
N PRO A 134 -16.12 11.50 4.63
CA PRO A 134 -15.13 12.49 4.19
C PRO A 134 -14.64 13.40 5.33
N GLU A 135 -15.47 13.68 6.34
CA GLU A 135 -15.08 14.52 7.47
C GLU A 135 -14.09 13.80 8.38
N ILE A 136 -14.34 12.53 8.69
CA ILE A 136 -13.44 11.68 9.49
C ILE A 136 -12.14 11.46 8.73
N TYR A 137 -12.22 11.12 7.44
CA TYR A 137 -11.05 10.92 6.60
C TYR A 137 -10.16 12.17 6.58
N LYS A 138 -10.76 13.35 6.36
CA LYS A 138 -10.05 14.61 6.32
C LYS A 138 -9.43 14.97 7.68
N ALA A 139 -10.15 14.77 8.78
CA ALA A 139 -9.64 15.03 10.13
C ALA A 139 -8.41 14.19 10.44
N TYR A 140 -8.38 12.95 9.97
CA TYR A 140 -7.28 12.02 10.21
C TYR A 140 -6.10 12.17 9.24
N THR A 141 -6.36 12.42 7.95
CA THR A 141 -5.33 12.39 6.89
C THR A 141 -4.90 13.77 6.40
N ASP A 142 -5.66 14.82 6.74
CA ASP A 142 -5.55 16.18 6.20
C ASP A 142 -5.86 16.31 4.69
N CYS A 143 -6.51 15.30 4.10
CA CYS A 143 -6.86 15.21 2.68
C CYS A 143 -8.35 14.90 2.50
N ASP A 144 -8.89 15.25 1.32
CA ASP A 144 -10.20 14.80 0.85
C ASP A 144 -10.15 13.36 0.36
N ASN A 145 -11.22 12.56 0.54
CA ASN A 145 -11.28 11.17 0.12
C ASN A 145 -11.95 10.95 -1.25
N THR A 146 -12.38 11.99 -1.93
CA THR A 146 -13.12 11.87 -3.22
C THR A 146 -12.31 11.08 -4.24
N GLN A 147 -11.03 11.42 -4.41
CA GLN A 147 -10.12 10.74 -5.35
C GLN A 147 -9.90 9.28 -4.96
N VAL A 148 -9.76 9.00 -3.67
CA VAL A 148 -9.59 7.62 -3.15
C VAL A 148 -10.81 6.76 -3.51
N MET A 149 -12.02 7.28 -3.26
CA MET A 149 -13.26 6.56 -3.54
C MET A 149 -13.51 6.38 -5.04
N GLN A 150 -13.12 7.35 -5.88
CA GLN A 150 -13.17 7.23 -7.34
C GLN A 150 -12.20 6.16 -7.84
N ASN A 151 -10.98 6.15 -7.34
CA ASN A 151 -9.95 5.16 -7.69
C ASN A 151 -10.34 3.75 -7.23
N LEU A 152 -10.91 3.62 -6.03
CA LEU A 152 -11.42 2.35 -5.53
C LEU A 152 -12.54 1.82 -6.42
N LYS A 153 -13.49 2.68 -6.81
CA LYS A 153 -14.57 2.30 -7.73
C LYS A 153 -14.01 1.79 -9.07
N TRP A 154 -13.03 2.49 -9.62
CA TRP A 154 -12.37 2.06 -10.87
C TRP A 154 -11.73 0.67 -10.71
N LEU A 155 -11.01 0.42 -9.60
CA LEU A 155 -10.41 -0.91 -9.33
C LEU A 155 -11.47 -2.00 -9.25
N VAL A 156 -12.59 -1.75 -8.56
CA VAL A 156 -13.70 -2.72 -8.45
C VAL A 156 -14.29 -3.07 -9.81
N GLU A 157 -14.36 -2.09 -10.73
CA GLU A 157 -14.91 -2.28 -12.07
C GLU A 157 -13.94 -2.97 -13.04
N HIS A 158 -12.62 -2.89 -12.81
CA HIS A 158 -11.62 -3.33 -13.78
C HIS A 158 -10.72 -4.49 -13.28
N ILE A 159 -10.67 -4.71 -11.96
CA ILE A 159 -9.82 -5.73 -11.33
C ILE A 159 -10.70 -6.78 -10.66
N GLY A 160 -10.34 -8.06 -10.77
CA GLY A 160 -11.06 -9.15 -10.09
C GLY A 160 -11.02 -8.99 -8.57
N GLN A 161 -12.13 -9.31 -7.89
CA GLN A 161 -12.29 -9.13 -6.44
C GLN A 161 -11.32 -9.98 -5.62
N GLU A 162 -10.83 -11.07 -6.17
CA GLU A 162 -9.81 -11.96 -5.58
C GLU A 162 -8.44 -11.31 -5.45
N HIS A 163 -8.22 -10.17 -6.13
CA HIS A 163 -7.00 -9.38 -6.11
C HIS A 163 -7.09 -8.15 -5.21
N LEU A 164 -8.26 -7.87 -4.64
CA LEU A 164 -8.51 -6.68 -3.83
C LEU A 164 -8.73 -7.05 -2.37
N MET A 165 -7.90 -6.53 -1.47
CA MET A 165 -8.11 -6.52 -0.03
C MET A 165 -8.24 -5.08 0.44
N VAL A 166 -9.31 -4.73 1.13
CA VAL A 166 -9.49 -3.39 1.71
C VAL A 166 -9.34 -3.47 3.22
N ARG A 167 -8.43 -2.67 3.77
CA ARG A 167 -8.23 -2.53 5.21
C ARG A 167 -9.04 -1.35 5.75
N VAL A 168 -9.79 -1.60 6.83
CA VAL A 168 -10.60 -0.59 7.52
C VAL A 168 -10.21 -0.56 8.99
N PRO A 169 -9.50 0.47 9.44
CA PRO A 169 -9.00 0.56 10.80
C PRO A 169 -10.00 1.16 11.78
N HIS A 170 -10.02 0.66 13.02
CA HIS A 170 -10.50 1.40 14.17
C HIS A 170 -9.42 2.40 14.60
N ILE A 171 -9.63 3.70 14.37
CA ILE A 171 -8.63 4.74 14.64
C ILE A 171 -9.02 5.48 15.92
N PRO A 172 -8.29 5.30 17.03
CA PRO A 172 -8.59 5.94 18.30
C PRO A 172 -8.72 7.47 18.16
N ASN A 173 -9.77 8.04 18.75
CA ASN A 173 -10.11 9.47 18.73
C ASN A 173 -10.59 10.05 17.38
N TYR A 174 -10.71 9.23 16.32
CA TYR A 174 -11.16 9.69 14.99
C TYR A 174 -12.43 9.02 14.54
N ASN A 175 -12.55 7.70 14.63
CA ASN A 175 -13.77 7.01 14.29
C ASN A 175 -14.28 6.14 15.44
N THR A 176 -15.58 5.85 15.41
CA THR A 176 -16.26 4.96 16.35
C THR A 176 -16.49 3.60 15.70
N PRO A 177 -16.84 2.55 16.48
CA PRO A 177 -17.24 1.26 15.88
C PRO A 177 -18.39 1.39 14.88
N GLU A 178 -19.32 2.34 15.10
CA GLU A 178 -20.44 2.62 14.19
C GLU A 178 -19.96 3.26 12.88
N ASP A 179 -18.93 4.11 12.92
CA ASP A 179 -18.32 4.70 11.71
C ASP A 179 -17.63 3.63 10.89
N VAL A 180 -16.85 2.75 11.53
CA VAL A 180 -16.20 1.61 10.88
C VAL A 180 -17.25 0.68 10.25
N ALA A 181 -18.32 0.35 10.97
CA ALA A 181 -19.40 -0.48 10.44
C ALA A 181 -20.08 0.16 9.21
N ARG A 182 -20.29 1.50 9.21
CA ARG A 182 -20.82 2.22 8.05
C ARG A 182 -19.86 2.17 6.86
N SER A 183 -18.56 2.37 7.10
CA SER A 183 -17.53 2.25 6.07
C SER A 183 -17.51 0.85 5.45
N ILE A 184 -17.56 -0.20 6.28
CA ILE A 184 -17.63 -1.59 5.81
C ILE A 184 -18.90 -1.84 4.98
N ALA A 185 -20.06 -1.37 5.43
CA ALA A 185 -21.32 -1.51 4.69
C ALA A 185 -21.23 -0.84 3.31
N GLN A 186 -20.72 0.40 3.23
CA GLN A 186 -20.53 1.11 1.98
C GLN A 186 -19.56 0.39 1.04
N LEU A 187 -18.44 -0.15 1.55
CA LEU A 187 -17.48 -0.92 0.77
C LEU A 187 -18.10 -2.22 0.23
N ARG A 188 -18.94 -2.89 1.03
CA ARG A 188 -19.70 -4.07 0.59
C ARG A 188 -20.68 -3.73 -0.53
N GLU A 189 -21.41 -2.61 -0.43
CA GLU A 189 -22.29 -2.11 -1.49
C GLU A 189 -21.53 -1.77 -2.78
N MET A 190 -20.26 -1.33 -2.68
CA MET A 190 -19.38 -1.12 -3.84
C MET A 190 -18.88 -2.43 -4.46
N GLY A 191 -19.10 -3.59 -3.81
CA GLY A 191 -18.69 -4.91 -4.31
C GLY A 191 -17.40 -5.46 -3.69
N ILE A 192 -16.81 -4.81 -2.68
CA ILE A 192 -15.61 -5.33 -2.01
C ILE A 192 -15.94 -6.58 -1.21
N VAL A 193 -15.25 -7.69 -1.51
CA VAL A 193 -15.46 -9.00 -0.87
C VAL A 193 -14.50 -9.22 0.30
N THR A 194 -13.23 -8.86 0.16
CA THR A 194 -12.22 -9.06 1.20
C THR A 194 -11.98 -7.77 1.96
N ILE A 195 -12.42 -7.74 3.23
CA ILE A 195 -12.23 -6.60 4.13
C ILE A 195 -11.47 -7.09 5.36
N ASP A 196 -10.38 -6.41 5.69
CA ASP A 196 -9.56 -6.58 6.89
C ASP A 196 -9.87 -5.44 7.86
N GLU A 197 -10.70 -5.74 8.87
CA GLU A 197 -11.06 -4.84 9.97
C GLU A 197 -10.08 -5.05 11.12
N PHE A 198 -9.45 -3.98 11.61
CA PHE A 198 -8.42 -4.10 12.66
C PHE A 198 -8.32 -2.87 13.55
N ASP A 199 -7.78 -3.06 14.76
CA ASP A 199 -7.46 -1.97 15.67
C ASP A 199 -6.14 -1.29 15.28
N TYR A 200 -6.18 0.04 15.09
CA TYR A 200 -5.00 0.81 14.73
C TYR A 200 -4.04 0.97 15.93
N VAL A 201 -2.79 0.58 15.74
CA VAL A 201 -1.75 0.70 16.76
C VAL A 201 -1.22 2.13 16.81
N VAL A 202 -1.51 2.86 17.89
CA VAL A 202 -0.93 4.17 18.14
C VAL A 202 0.42 4.00 18.84
N ARG A 203 1.51 4.40 18.18
CA ARG A 203 2.83 4.45 18.82
C ARG A 203 2.97 5.79 19.53
N GLU A 204 3.30 5.74 20.84
CA GLU A 204 3.73 6.94 21.55
C GLU A 204 5.00 7.49 20.87
N LYS A 205 4.95 8.76 20.43
CA LYS A 205 6.16 9.42 19.94
C LYS A 205 7.11 9.55 21.13
N LYS A 206 8.21 8.79 21.12
CA LYS A 206 9.28 9.01 22.09
C LYS A 206 9.83 10.41 21.83
N SER A 207 9.61 11.32 22.78
CA SER A 207 10.33 12.59 22.83
C SER A 207 11.81 12.27 23.10
N TYR A 208 12.63 12.49 22.08
CA TYR A 208 14.10 12.48 22.22
C TYR A 208 14.58 13.89 22.57
#